data_7fc0df223b8e80e8941f522cfb8a958f
#
_entry.id   7fc0df223b8e80e8941f522cfb8a958f
#
_cell.length_a   1.000
_cell.length_b   1.000
_cell.length_c   1.000
_cell.angle_alpha   90.00
_cell.angle_beta   90.00
_cell.angle_gamma   90.00
#
_symmetry.space_group_name_H-M   'P 1'
#
loop_
_entity.id
_entity.type
_entity.pdbx_description
1 polymer ?
#
loop_
_entity_poly.entity_id
_entity_poly.type
_entity_poly.pdbx_seq_one_letter_code
_entity_poly.pdbx_strand_id
1 'polypeptide(L)'
;IYGLLYFSTEPMPMDMIAARLGISIGSASQGLRTLRSLKAVKVTYVLGDRRDLYLAESEFRHLLSTFIKEEIMPHLESGKARIDRMEEILGRDGEDYDEAFCRLRIEKLKRLQKASFRLLPTLAGLLKL
;
A
#
# COMPACT_ATOMS: atom_id res chain seq x y z
N ILE A 1 6.25 -4.41 -14.80
CA ILE A 1 6.68 -2.99 -14.99
C ILE A 1 7.80 -2.64 -14.02
N TYR A 2 7.56 -2.76 -12.71
CA TYR A 2 8.56 -2.36 -11.72
C TYR A 2 9.93 -3.05 -11.92
N GLY A 3 9.95 -4.38 -12.11
CA GLY A 3 11.19 -5.11 -12.35
C GLY A 3 11.96 -4.64 -13.60
N LEU A 4 11.25 -4.32 -14.69
CA LEU A 4 11.88 -3.76 -15.89
C LEU A 4 12.55 -2.42 -15.58
N LEU A 5 11.85 -1.52 -14.90
CA LEU A 5 12.39 -0.20 -14.53
C LEU A 5 13.51 -0.29 -13.49
N TYR A 6 13.40 -1.22 -12.54
CA TYR A 6 14.40 -1.42 -11.49
C TYR A 6 15.78 -1.80 -12.06
N PHE A 7 15.78 -2.63 -13.11
CA PHE A 7 17.03 -3.05 -13.79
C PHE A 7 17.41 -2.19 -14.98
N SER A 8 16.71 -1.08 -15.21
CA SER A 8 17.02 -0.15 -16.28
C SER A 8 17.93 0.97 -15.79
N THR A 9 18.96 1.26 -16.57
CA THR A 9 19.90 2.37 -16.27
C THR A 9 19.30 3.74 -16.59
N GLU A 10 18.34 3.79 -17.50
CA GLU A 10 17.72 5.02 -18.00
C GLU A 10 16.20 4.98 -17.74
N PRO A 11 15.58 6.14 -17.48
CA PRO A 11 14.14 6.27 -17.43
C PRO A 11 13.50 5.88 -18.78
N MET A 12 12.32 5.27 -18.74
CA MET A 12 11.61 4.84 -19.95
C MET A 12 10.25 5.51 -20.10
N PRO A 13 9.84 5.89 -21.32
CA PRO A 13 8.48 6.28 -21.61
C PRO A 13 7.53 5.07 -21.63
N MET A 14 6.23 5.32 -21.43
CA MET A 14 5.21 4.28 -21.31
C MET A 14 5.10 3.37 -22.55
N ASP A 15 5.24 3.92 -23.74
CA ASP A 15 5.21 3.16 -24.99
C ASP A 15 6.34 2.14 -25.09
N MET A 16 7.53 2.50 -24.65
CA MET A 16 8.68 1.60 -24.58
C MET A 16 8.48 0.50 -23.52
N ILE A 17 7.93 0.84 -22.37
CA ILE A 17 7.60 -0.14 -21.32
C ILE A 17 6.61 -1.16 -21.86
N ALA A 18 5.52 -0.69 -22.48
CA ALA A 18 4.51 -1.55 -23.06
C ALA A 18 5.09 -2.49 -24.12
N ALA A 19 5.90 -1.96 -25.02
CA ALA A 19 6.54 -2.74 -26.09
C ALA A 19 7.49 -3.82 -25.53
N ARG A 20 8.35 -3.48 -24.58
CA ARG A 20 9.29 -4.42 -23.97
C ARG A 20 8.64 -5.54 -23.18
N LEU A 21 7.48 -5.28 -22.58
CA LEU A 21 6.74 -6.27 -21.79
C LEU A 21 5.68 -7.01 -22.62
N GLY A 22 5.44 -6.61 -23.88
CA GLY A 22 4.40 -7.21 -24.70
C GLY A 22 2.98 -6.98 -24.16
N ILE A 23 2.73 -5.86 -23.51
CA ILE A 23 1.42 -5.47 -22.93
C ILE A 23 0.82 -4.29 -23.68
N SER A 24 -0.49 -4.10 -23.55
CA SER A 24 -1.17 -2.93 -24.12
C SER A 24 -0.77 -1.63 -23.40
N ILE A 25 -0.88 -0.50 -24.12
CA ILE A 25 -0.70 0.84 -23.53
C ILE A 25 -1.64 1.06 -22.34
N GLY A 26 -2.89 0.59 -22.44
CA GLY A 26 -3.85 0.68 -21.34
C GLY A 26 -3.40 -0.07 -20.09
N SER A 27 -2.87 -1.30 -20.26
CA SER A 27 -2.30 -2.08 -19.15
C SER A 27 -1.07 -1.42 -18.56
N ALA A 28 -0.18 -0.88 -19.40
CA ALA A 28 1.00 -0.14 -18.94
C ALA A 28 0.59 1.11 -18.13
N SER A 29 -0.37 1.88 -18.65
CA SER A 29 -0.89 3.08 -17.97
C SER A 29 -1.49 2.77 -16.60
N GLN A 30 -2.32 1.72 -16.51
CA GLN A 30 -2.92 1.31 -15.24
C GLN A 30 -1.87 0.81 -14.24
N GLY A 31 -0.93 -0.02 -14.68
CA GLY A 31 0.16 -0.51 -13.84
C GLY A 31 1.07 0.60 -13.33
N LEU A 32 1.44 1.56 -14.19
CA LEU A 32 2.23 2.73 -13.80
C LEU A 32 1.49 3.63 -12.82
N ARG A 33 0.18 3.81 -12.99
CA ARG A 33 -0.65 4.57 -12.04
C ARG A 33 -0.64 3.93 -10.65
N THR A 34 -0.83 2.63 -10.57
CA THR A 34 -0.77 1.88 -9.31
C THR A 34 0.61 1.97 -8.66
N LEU A 35 1.69 1.76 -9.43
CA LEU A 35 3.04 1.84 -8.90
C LEU A 35 3.43 3.25 -8.43
N ARG A 36 2.90 4.28 -9.10
CA ARG A 36 3.08 5.68 -8.67
C ARG A 36 2.33 5.98 -7.37
N SER A 37 1.10 5.48 -7.20
CA SER A 37 0.35 5.65 -5.95
C SER A 37 1.08 5.01 -4.76
N LEU A 38 1.78 3.90 -4.99
CA LEU A 38 2.62 3.22 -4.00
C LEU A 38 4.01 3.86 -3.82
N LYS A 39 4.31 4.94 -4.54
CA LYS A 39 5.65 5.58 -4.58
C LYS A 39 6.78 4.66 -5.10
N ALA A 40 6.43 3.54 -5.70
CA ALA A 40 7.38 2.57 -6.26
C ALA A 40 7.97 3.02 -7.60
N VAL A 41 7.29 3.88 -8.32
CA VAL A 41 7.71 4.47 -9.59
C VAL A 41 7.55 5.97 -9.54
N LYS A 42 8.55 6.67 -10.06
CA LYS A 42 8.60 8.14 -10.18
C LYS A 42 8.52 8.55 -11.65
N VAL A 43 8.00 9.74 -11.90
CA VAL A 43 8.07 10.40 -13.21
C VAL A 43 9.23 11.38 -13.20
N THR A 44 9.98 11.41 -14.27
CA THR A 44 11.04 12.40 -14.51
C THR A 44 10.93 12.96 -15.93
N TYR A 45 11.62 14.05 -16.15
CA TYR A 45 11.63 14.76 -17.42
C TYR A 45 13.07 14.93 -17.88
N VAL A 46 13.29 14.72 -19.17
CA VAL A 46 14.59 14.93 -19.81
C VAL A 46 14.48 16.09 -20.80
N LEU A 47 15.50 16.93 -20.82
CA LEU A 47 15.54 18.07 -21.72
C LEU A 47 15.45 17.61 -23.19
N GLY A 48 14.46 18.15 -23.93
CA GLY A 48 14.23 17.76 -25.33
C GLY A 48 13.21 16.61 -25.52
N ASP A 49 12.77 15.95 -24.48
CA ASP A 49 11.69 14.98 -24.52
C ASP A 49 10.46 15.51 -23.79
N ARG A 50 9.30 15.52 -24.45
CA ARG A 50 8.03 16.00 -23.88
C ARG A 50 7.21 14.90 -23.20
N ARG A 51 7.69 13.65 -23.26
CA ARG A 51 7.00 12.50 -22.69
C ARG A 51 7.31 12.37 -21.20
N ASP A 52 6.37 11.83 -20.47
CA ASP A 52 6.63 11.33 -19.12
C ASP A 52 7.57 10.14 -19.20
N LEU A 53 8.67 10.22 -18.46
CA LEU A 53 9.64 9.14 -18.34
C LEU A 53 9.55 8.55 -16.94
N TYR A 54 9.58 7.25 -16.85
CA TYR A 54 9.36 6.50 -15.62
C TYR A 54 10.65 5.83 -15.16
N LEU A 55 10.90 5.91 -13.85
CA LEU A 55 11.99 5.19 -13.19
C LEU A 55 11.50 4.55 -11.90
N ALA A 56 12.11 3.43 -11.52
CA ALA A 56 11.79 2.75 -10.26
C ALA A 56 12.44 3.44 -9.07
N GLU A 57 11.75 3.44 -7.92
CA GLU A 57 12.40 3.67 -6.64
C GLU A 57 13.30 2.47 -6.33
N SER A 58 14.60 2.68 -6.22
CA SER A 58 15.59 1.62 -6.00
C SER A 58 15.82 1.32 -4.52
N GLU A 59 15.49 2.25 -3.64
CA GLU A 59 15.66 2.10 -2.19
C GLU A 59 14.50 1.31 -1.56
N PHE A 60 14.57 -0.01 -1.59
CA PHE A 60 13.51 -0.89 -1.04
C PHE A 60 13.15 -0.59 0.41
N ARG A 61 14.11 -0.25 1.23
CA ARG A 61 13.88 0.10 2.64
C ARG A 61 13.00 1.34 2.75
N HIS A 62 13.27 2.35 1.94
CA HIS A 62 12.47 3.56 1.87
C HIS A 62 11.07 3.27 1.35
N LEU A 63 10.96 2.47 0.29
CA LEU A 63 9.69 2.05 -0.30
C LEU A 63 8.81 1.33 0.73
N LEU A 64 9.35 0.35 1.46
CA LEU A 64 8.62 -0.38 2.51
C LEU A 64 8.21 0.53 3.68
N SER A 65 9.09 1.41 4.13
CA SER A 65 8.77 2.37 5.18
C SER A 65 7.62 3.31 4.78
N THR A 66 7.66 3.82 3.56
CA THR A 66 6.61 4.69 3.00
C THR A 66 5.29 3.94 2.86
N PHE A 67 5.32 2.70 2.34
CA PHE A 67 4.15 1.85 2.20
C PHE A 67 3.47 1.56 3.55
N ILE A 68 4.24 1.23 4.58
CA ILE A 68 3.70 1.02 5.93
C ILE A 68 2.99 2.28 6.43
N LYS A 69 3.61 3.44 6.28
CA LYS A 69 3.10 4.71 6.83
C LYS A 69 1.91 5.26 6.06
N GLU A 70 1.97 5.21 4.73
CA GLU A 70 0.98 5.85 3.87
C GLU A 70 -0.19 4.94 3.49
N GLU A 71 0.04 3.63 3.41
CA GLU A 71 -0.98 2.67 3.01
C GLU A 71 -1.52 1.83 4.18
N ILE A 72 -0.65 1.27 5.01
CA ILE A 72 -1.09 0.34 6.07
C ILE A 72 -1.63 1.08 7.29
N MET A 73 -0.91 2.07 7.80
CA MET A 73 -1.29 2.76 9.04
C MET A 73 -2.66 3.43 8.98
N PRO A 74 -3.06 4.16 7.91
CA PRO A 74 -4.40 4.73 7.81
C PRO A 74 -5.52 3.68 7.82
N HIS A 75 -5.28 2.51 7.20
CA HIS A 75 -6.25 1.40 7.23
C HIS A 75 -6.39 0.80 8.62
N LEU A 76 -5.31 0.70 9.39
CA LEU A 76 -5.37 0.27 10.78
C LEU A 76 -6.14 1.26 11.66
N GLU A 77 -5.93 2.54 11.47
CA GLU A 77 -6.65 3.60 12.21
C GLU A 77 -8.15 3.55 11.90
N SER A 78 -8.54 3.44 10.63
CA SER A 78 -9.95 3.28 10.26
C SER A 78 -10.55 1.97 10.75
N GLY A 79 -9.76 0.91 10.79
CA GLY A 79 -10.12 -0.41 11.34
C GLY A 79 -10.47 -0.34 12.83
N LYS A 80 -9.76 0.48 13.60
CA LYS A 80 -10.05 0.69 15.04
C LYS A 80 -11.48 1.20 15.25
N ALA A 81 -11.88 2.23 14.53
CA ALA A 81 -13.22 2.79 14.62
C ALA A 81 -14.30 1.75 14.28
N ARG A 82 -14.05 0.89 13.31
CA ARG A 82 -14.96 -0.20 12.93
C ARG A 82 -15.08 -1.25 14.02
N ILE A 83 -13.99 -1.63 14.67
CA ILE A 83 -13.99 -2.60 15.78
C ILE A 83 -14.73 -2.02 16.99
N ASP A 84 -14.50 -0.77 17.33
CA ASP A 84 -15.19 -0.08 18.42
C ASP A 84 -16.71 -0.04 18.15
N ARG A 85 -17.11 0.21 16.91
CA ARG A 85 -18.52 0.18 16.51
C ARG A 85 -19.13 -1.23 16.58
N MET A 86 -18.37 -2.28 16.25
CA MET A 86 -18.85 -3.66 16.45
C MET A 86 -19.15 -3.97 17.91
N GLU A 87 -18.33 -3.48 18.85
CA GLU A 87 -18.60 -3.64 20.29
C GLU A 87 -19.85 -2.90 20.73
N GLU A 88 -20.07 -1.69 20.25
CA GLU A 88 -21.29 -0.92 20.53
C GLU A 88 -22.55 -1.65 20.06
N ILE A 89 -22.49 -2.27 18.87
CA ILE A 89 -23.62 -3.04 18.32
C ILE A 89 -23.89 -4.28 19.16
N LEU A 90 -22.86 -4.99 19.64
CA LEU A 90 -23.02 -6.16 20.51
C LEU A 90 -23.73 -5.86 21.82
N GLY A 91 -23.66 -4.62 22.30
CA GLY A 91 -24.34 -4.20 23.53
C GLY A 91 -25.83 -3.88 23.34
N ARG A 92 -26.38 -3.99 22.13
CA ARG A 92 -27.80 -3.70 21.84
C ARG A 92 -28.62 -4.98 21.87
N ASP A 93 -29.73 -4.94 22.63
CA ASP A 93 -30.68 -6.05 22.71
C ASP A 93 -31.40 -6.29 21.39
N GLY A 94 -31.64 -7.55 21.04
CA GLY A 94 -32.62 -7.94 20.04
C GLY A 94 -32.07 -8.46 18.70
N GLU A 95 -30.80 -8.79 18.60
CA GLU A 95 -30.24 -9.40 17.39
C GLU A 95 -30.02 -10.93 17.57
N ASP A 96 -30.31 -11.67 16.52
CA ASP A 96 -30.18 -13.13 16.48
C ASP A 96 -28.73 -13.56 16.16
N TYR A 97 -27.82 -13.32 17.11
CA TYR A 97 -26.44 -13.77 17.01
C TYR A 97 -25.90 -14.27 18.36
N ASP A 98 -24.89 -15.14 18.32
CA ASP A 98 -24.16 -15.59 19.51
C ASP A 98 -23.23 -14.48 20.01
N GLU A 99 -23.70 -13.71 21.00
CA GLU A 99 -22.95 -12.57 21.56
C GLU A 99 -21.59 -13.01 22.13
N ALA A 100 -21.51 -14.11 22.86
CA ALA A 100 -20.27 -14.58 23.45
C ALA A 100 -19.22 -14.95 22.39
N PHE A 101 -19.65 -15.60 21.32
CA PHE A 101 -18.79 -15.93 20.18
C PHE A 101 -18.29 -14.67 19.47
N CYS A 102 -19.20 -13.74 19.18
CA CYS A 102 -18.84 -12.46 18.52
C CYS A 102 -17.87 -11.65 19.39
N ARG A 103 -18.12 -11.55 20.67
CA ARG A 103 -17.23 -10.84 21.62
C ARG A 103 -15.82 -11.44 21.62
N LEU A 104 -15.70 -12.77 21.64
CA LEU A 104 -14.41 -13.45 21.55
C LEU A 104 -13.67 -13.12 20.26
N ARG A 105 -14.37 -13.05 19.13
CA ARG A 105 -13.79 -12.69 17.83
C ARG A 105 -13.33 -11.25 17.78
N ILE A 106 -14.12 -10.32 18.31
CA ILE A 106 -13.75 -8.91 18.40
C ILE A 106 -12.51 -8.71 19.28
N GLU A 107 -12.41 -9.41 20.40
CA GLU A 107 -11.21 -9.34 21.25
C GLU A 107 -9.94 -9.81 20.52
N LYS A 108 -10.04 -10.86 19.69
CA LYS A 108 -8.91 -11.32 18.85
C LYS A 108 -8.48 -10.25 17.87
N LEU A 109 -9.43 -9.58 17.21
CA LEU A 109 -9.16 -8.48 16.29
C LEU A 109 -8.50 -7.31 17.00
N LYS A 110 -8.98 -6.95 18.20
CA LYS A 110 -8.39 -5.88 19.03
C LYS A 110 -6.95 -6.18 19.41
N ARG A 111 -6.64 -7.41 19.80
CA ARG A 111 -5.27 -7.81 20.15
C ARG A 111 -4.34 -7.69 18.95
N LEU A 112 -4.77 -8.17 17.79
CA LEU A 112 -4.01 -8.06 16.55
C LEU A 112 -3.77 -6.59 16.19
N GLN A 113 -4.80 -5.78 16.24
CA GLN A 113 -4.71 -4.35 15.94
C GLN A 113 -3.74 -3.64 16.88
N LYS A 114 -3.86 -3.88 18.21
CA LYS A 114 -2.96 -3.29 19.19
C LYS A 114 -1.50 -3.68 18.96
N ALA A 115 -1.24 -4.95 18.62
CA ALA A 115 0.09 -5.42 18.27
C ALA A 115 0.61 -4.71 16.99
N SER A 116 -0.24 -4.56 15.98
CA SER A 116 0.12 -3.90 14.72
C SER A 116 0.48 -2.43 14.94
N PHE A 117 -0.30 -1.68 15.71
CA PHE A 117 0.00 -0.28 16.05
C PHE A 117 1.34 -0.10 16.78
N ARG A 118 1.75 -1.10 17.55
CA ARG A 118 3.03 -1.06 18.27
C ARG A 118 4.22 -1.45 17.38
N LEU A 119 4.05 -2.49 16.56
CA LEU A 119 5.15 -3.08 15.80
C LEU A 119 5.43 -2.37 14.48
N LEU A 120 4.40 -1.99 13.73
CA LEU A 120 4.58 -1.42 12.39
C LEU A 120 5.31 -0.07 12.37
N PRO A 121 5.04 0.89 13.26
CA PRO A 121 5.83 2.12 13.30
C PRO A 121 7.30 1.89 13.63
N THR A 122 7.58 0.92 14.52
CA THR A 122 8.94 0.54 14.89
C THR A 122 9.66 -0.08 13.69
N LEU A 123 9.00 -1.00 12.98
CA LEU A 123 9.54 -1.60 11.75
C LEU A 123 9.80 -0.53 10.67
N ALA A 124 8.86 0.36 10.45
CA ALA A 124 9.01 1.46 9.49
C ALA A 124 10.18 2.40 9.87
N GLY A 125 10.42 2.61 11.17
CA GLY A 125 11.58 3.36 11.68
C GLY A 125 12.91 2.65 11.41
N LEU A 126 12.98 1.35 11.68
CA LEU A 126 14.18 0.53 11.41
C LEU A 126 14.53 0.45 9.92
N LEU A 127 13.53 0.45 9.05
CA LEU A 127 13.75 0.46 7.59
C LEU A 127 14.34 1.78 7.07
N LYS A 128 14.31 2.86 7.85
CA LYS A 128 14.93 4.15 7.48
C LYS A 128 16.41 4.26 7.86
N LEU A 129 16.87 3.38 8.71
CA LEU A 129 18.28 3.31 9.10
C LEU A 129 19.12 2.63 8.02
#